data_b1a89049b4abe52d0f83381c6af1b60e
#
_entry.id   b1a89049b4abe52d0f83381c6af1b60e
#
_cell.length_a   1.000
_cell.length_b   1.000
_cell.length_c   1.000
_cell.angle_alpha   90.00
_cell.angle_beta   90.00
_cell.angle_gamma   90.00
#
_symmetry.space_group_name_H-M   'P 1'
#
loop_
_entity.id
_entity.type
_entity.pdbx_description
1 polymer ?
#
loop_
_entity_poly.entity_id
_entity_poly.type
_entity_poly.pdbx_seq_one_letter_code
_entity_poly.pdbx_strand_id
1 'polypeptide(L)'
;MNENTTPLHPAFLTRMKEMLGNEYPAFLSSFSAPRTYGLRINTSKITCEDFENLSPFPTRQIPWIKNGYFYDEDIRPSRCPYYQAGLYYLQEPSAMTPASRIPIEPGDRVLDLCAAPGGKATAAGAALQGQGLLVANDISTSRARALLRNLELFGIPNVFVANETPTKLTKAFPEFFDKIILDAPCSGEGMFRKEEALAKDWTPEKSMELSEIQKELILQAADMLRPGGLMLYSTCTFAPAEDEQTVSHLLENRPDMELAEMEDYEGFSHGVPEWGNGNPELIKCIRIFPHKMNGEGHFLALFRKKGQAIKESSRPHTKPDKNAFPLIEGFLNEIGLKTLCGQPFDWERVEIRGDKAYYLPPVAHNFRGITFLRNGLYLGDLKKNRFEPSQPLALAIRKDEAEAVISLSASDERITRYLKGETLNIEPEEAAHKKGWHLLCADGYPIGFGKLVNQILKNKYPAGWRV
;
A
#
# COMPACT_ATOMS: atom_id res chain seq x y z
N MET A 1 18.84 -32.29 11.26
CA MET A 1 17.53 -31.69 11.57
C MET A 1 17.83 -30.51 12.44
N ASN A 2 17.52 -29.30 11.97
CA ASN A 2 17.73 -28.07 12.77
C ASN A 2 16.71 -28.10 13.94
N GLU A 3 17.21 -28.14 15.18
CA GLU A 3 16.43 -28.26 16.42
C GLU A 3 15.59 -27.00 16.77
N ASN A 4 15.41 -26.05 15.86
CA ASN A 4 14.76 -24.77 16.12
C ASN A 4 13.48 -24.51 15.31
N THR A 5 12.81 -25.52 14.76
CA THR A 5 11.49 -25.30 14.14
C THR A 5 10.40 -25.37 15.20
N THR A 6 9.62 -24.30 15.35
CA THR A 6 8.42 -24.29 16.21
C THR A 6 7.50 -25.46 15.82
N PRO A 7 7.10 -26.32 16.74
CA PRO A 7 6.23 -27.45 16.41
C PRO A 7 4.86 -26.90 15.96
N LEU A 8 4.43 -27.33 14.77
CA LEU A 8 3.11 -27.01 14.23
C LEU A 8 2.02 -27.78 15.02
N HIS A 9 0.88 -27.13 15.20
CA HIS A 9 -0.22 -27.71 15.97
C HIS A 9 -0.75 -29.02 15.33
N PRO A 10 -1.01 -30.13 16.10
CA PRO A 10 -1.43 -31.41 15.53
C PRO A 10 -2.72 -31.33 14.67
N ALA A 11 -3.70 -30.51 15.08
CA ALA A 11 -4.94 -30.32 14.31
C ALA A 11 -4.67 -29.67 12.95
N PHE A 12 -3.74 -28.70 12.86
CA PHE A 12 -3.31 -28.10 11.59
C PHE A 12 -2.69 -29.17 10.67
N LEU A 13 -1.76 -29.96 11.19
CA LEU A 13 -1.10 -31.05 10.42
C LEU A 13 -2.09 -32.09 9.90
N THR A 14 -3.04 -32.49 10.74
CA THR A 14 -4.09 -33.46 10.36
C THR A 14 -4.93 -32.90 9.22
N ARG A 15 -5.45 -31.68 9.36
CA ARG A 15 -6.27 -31.04 8.33
C ARG A 15 -5.48 -30.86 7.02
N MET A 16 -4.24 -30.40 7.07
CA MET A 16 -3.43 -30.21 5.86
C MET A 16 -3.13 -31.52 5.16
N LYS A 17 -2.96 -32.60 5.92
CA LYS A 17 -2.79 -33.95 5.36
C LYS A 17 -4.04 -34.45 4.63
N GLU A 18 -5.21 -34.19 5.18
CA GLU A 18 -6.51 -34.54 4.55
C GLU A 18 -6.74 -33.69 3.30
N MET A 19 -6.44 -32.40 3.35
CA MET A 19 -6.63 -31.44 2.23
C MET A 19 -5.69 -31.76 1.06
N LEU A 20 -4.42 -32.01 1.32
CA LEU A 20 -3.38 -32.09 0.30
C LEU A 20 -3.06 -33.52 -0.17
N GLY A 21 -3.48 -34.53 0.57
CA GLY A 21 -3.26 -35.94 0.19
C GLY A 21 -1.79 -36.24 -0.17
N ASN A 22 -1.54 -36.56 -1.43
CA ASN A 22 -0.20 -36.89 -1.94
C ASN A 22 0.77 -35.69 -1.97
N GLU A 23 0.28 -34.46 -1.95
CA GLU A 23 1.11 -33.24 -1.92
C GLU A 23 1.59 -32.89 -0.50
N TYR A 24 0.99 -33.47 0.55
CA TYR A 24 1.29 -33.16 1.94
C TYR A 24 2.78 -33.29 2.33
N PRO A 25 3.53 -34.35 1.92
CA PRO A 25 4.96 -34.43 2.25
C PRO A 25 5.79 -33.28 1.69
N ALA A 26 5.49 -32.83 0.46
CA ALA A 26 6.15 -31.68 -0.15
C ALA A 26 5.78 -30.37 0.57
N PHE A 27 4.52 -30.20 0.93
CA PHE A 27 4.04 -29.08 1.73
C PHE A 27 4.76 -29.01 3.08
N LEU A 28 4.81 -30.11 3.82
CA LEU A 28 5.49 -30.15 5.12
C LEU A 28 6.99 -29.83 4.99
N SER A 29 7.65 -30.35 3.95
CA SER A 29 9.06 -30.09 3.67
C SER A 29 9.33 -28.59 3.40
N SER A 30 8.37 -27.87 2.81
CA SER A 30 8.51 -26.43 2.51
C SER A 30 8.71 -25.56 3.76
N PHE A 31 8.25 -25.98 4.93
CA PHE A 31 8.46 -25.26 6.19
C PHE A 31 9.93 -25.24 6.64
N SER A 32 10.75 -26.16 6.15
CA SER A 32 12.20 -26.18 6.40
C SER A 32 13.02 -25.47 5.32
N ALA A 33 12.38 -24.99 4.25
CA ALA A 33 13.06 -24.25 3.20
C ALA A 33 13.43 -22.81 3.64
N PRO A 34 14.49 -22.22 3.08
CA PRO A 34 14.83 -20.82 3.32
C PRO A 34 13.66 -19.89 2.99
N ARG A 35 13.56 -18.78 3.73
CA ARG A 35 12.56 -17.74 3.45
C ARG A 35 12.86 -17.05 2.14
N THR A 36 11.81 -16.55 1.49
CA THR A 36 11.96 -15.72 0.30
C THR A 36 11.74 -14.25 0.67
N TYR A 37 12.57 -13.37 0.10
CA TYR A 37 12.49 -11.94 0.32
C TYR A 37 12.10 -11.24 -0.97
N GLY A 38 11.21 -10.27 -0.87
CA GLY A 38 10.73 -9.55 -2.04
C GLY A 38 10.58 -8.06 -1.81
N LEU A 39 10.64 -7.33 -2.91
CA LEU A 39 10.33 -5.91 -2.99
C LEU A 39 9.40 -5.65 -4.17
N ARG A 40 8.56 -4.63 -4.05
CA ARG A 40 7.61 -4.23 -5.09
C ARG A 40 7.85 -2.78 -5.48
N ILE A 41 8.10 -2.57 -6.78
CA ILE A 41 8.40 -1.25 -7.33
C ILE A 41 7.20 -0.32 -7.25
N ASN A 42 7.46 0.94 -6.90
CA ASN A 42 6.49 2.03 -6.94
C ASN A 42 6.39 2.59 -8.35
N THR A 43 5.49 2.03 -9.14
CA THR A 43 5.30 2.40 -10.55
C THR A 43 4.74 3.82 -10.75
N SER A 44 4.38 4.54 -9.67
CA SER A 44 4.06 5.96 -9.75
C SER A 44 5.29 6.87 -9.79
N LYS A 45 6.48 6.34 -9.45
CA LYS A 45 7.75 7.09 -9.37
C LYS A 45 8.82 6.63 -10.36
N ILE A 46 8.87 5.32 -10.63
CA ILE A 46 9.92 4.71 -11.44
C ILE A 46 9.36 3.54 -12.24
N THR A 47 9.84 3.34 -13.48
CA THR A 47 9.53 2.14 -14.25
C THR A 47 10.32 0.93 -13.74
N CYS A 48 9.88 -0.29 -14.08
CA CYS A 48 10.65 -1.49 -13.73
C CYS A 48 12.02 -1.51 -14.42
N GLU A 49 12.08 -1.11 -15.68
CA GLU A 49 13.31 -1.02 -16.47
C GLU A 49 14.32 -0.02 -15.86
N ASP A 50 13.85 1.19 -15.52
CA ASP A 50 14.71 2.18 -14.85
C ASP A 50 15.21 1.67 -13.50
N PHE A 51 14.37 0.96 -12.74
CA PHE A 51 14.79 0.38 -11.47
C PHE A 51 15.85 -0.71 -11.65
N GLU A 52 15.69 -1.60 -12.62
CA GLU A 52 16.69 -2.65 -12.92
C GLU A 52 18.05 -2.05 -13.27
N ASN A 53 18.08 -0.94 -14.03
CA ASN A 53 19.30 -0.20 -14.35
C ASN A 53 19.89 0.56 -13.14
N LEU A 54 19.05 0.98 -12.21
CA LEU A 54 19.44 1.81 -11.05
C LEU A 54 19.81 0.99 -9.83
N SER A 55 19.30 -0.25 -9.69
CA SER A 55 19.42 -1.05 -8.47
C SER A 55 20.89 -1.31 -8.08
N PRO A 56 21.30 -0.95 -6.85
CA PRO A 56 22.67 -1.18 -6.41
C PRO A 56 22.89 -2.63 -5.92
N PHE A 57 21.90 -3.49 -6.02
CA PHE A 57 21.95 -4.90 -5.62
C PHE A 57 21.20 -5.78 -6.62
N PRO A 58 21.60 -7.06 -6.74
CA PRO A 58 20.93 -7.99 -7.65
C PRO A 58 19.48 -8.23 -7.25
N THR A 59 18.62 -8.24 -8.27
CA THR A 59 17.20 -8.58 -8.13
C THR A 59 16.80 -9.54 -9.24
N ARG A 60 15.76 -10.34 -8.99
CA ARG A 60 15.19 -11.25 -9.97
C ARG A 60 13.68 -11.09 -9.96
N GLN A 61 13.08 -10.81 -11.11
CA GLN A 61 11.64 -10.60 -11.22
C GLN A 61 10.84 -11.79 -10.65
N ILE A 62 9.77 -11.47 -9.91
CA ILE A 62 8.78 -12.45 -9.46
C ILE A 62 7.87 -12.76 -10.66
N PRO A 63 7.82 -14.00 -11.19
CA PRO A 63 7.17 -14.28 -12.47
C PRO A 63 5.69 -13.91 -12.54
N TRP A 64 4.97 -13.96 -11.43
CA TRP A 64 3.54 -13.67 -11.34
C TRP A 64 3.20 -12.25 -10.86
N ILE A 65 4.23 -11.40 -10.61
CA ILE A 65 4.06 -10.00 -10.19
C ILE A 65 4.88 -9.10 -11.09
N LYS A 66 4.22 -8.36 -11.97
CA LYS A 66 4.86 -7.53 -13.02
C LYS A 66 5.90 -6.53 -12.49
N ASN A 67 5.70 -5.99 -11.28
CA ASN A 67 6.59 -5.03 -10.63
C ASN A 67 7.18 -5.56 -9.32
N GLY A 68 7.19 -6.88 -9.13
CA GLY A 68 7.75 -7.57 -7.96
C GLY A 68 9.09 -8.20 -8.26
N TYR A 69 10.01 -8.13 -7.29
CA TYR A 69 11.35 -8.70 -7.41
C TYR A 69 11.76 -9.43 -6.16
N PHE A 70 12.42 -10.57 -6.33
CA PHE A 70 13.17 -11.24 -5.27
C PHE A 70 14.51 -10.55 -5.04
N TYR A 71 15.00 -10.60 -3.80
CA TYR A 71 16.37 -10.25 -3.43
C TYR A 71 16.92 -11.23 -2.39
N ASP A 72 18.24 -11.29 -2.25
CA ASP A 72 18.90 -12.25 -1.38
C ASP A 72 18.90 -11.81 0.09
N GLU A 73 18.94 -12.77 1.01
CA GLU A 73 18.79 -12.57 2.46
C GLU A 73 19.83 -11.64 3.09
N ASP A 74 21.06 -11.64 2.58
CA ASP A 74 22.17 -10.81 3.06
C ASP A 74 22.02 -9.32 2.69
N ILE A 75 21.19 -9.03 1.69
CA ILE A 75 20.91 -7.66 1.25
C ILE A 75 19.99 -6.95 2.26
N ARG A 76 20.24 -5.65 2.44
CA ARG A 76 19.44 -4.77 3.34
C ARG A 76 18.85 -3.60 2.56
N PRO A 77 17.80 -3.83 1.73
CA PRO A 77 17.25 -2.80 0.85
C PRO A 77 16.70 -1.59 1.61
N SER A 78 16.24 -1.78 2.86
CA SER A 78 15.74 -0.67 3.71
C SER A 78 16.79 0.38 4.06
N ARG A 79 18.08 0.05 3.94
CA ARG A 79 19.21 0.99 4.15
C ARG A 79 19.58 1.79 2.90
N CYS A 80 19.06 1.38 1.74
CA CYS A 80 19.31 2.06 0.48
C CYS A 80 18.57 3.41 0.44
N PRO A 81 19.17 4.50 -0.04
CA PRO A 81 18.49 5.79 -0.24
C PRO A 81 17.22 5.71 -1.08
N TYR A 82 17.15 4.80 -2.02
CA TYR A 82 15.96 4.60 -2.86
C TYR A 82 14.74 4.09 -2.08
N TYR A 83 14.95 3.36 -0.98
CA TYR A 83 13.87 3.04 -0.05
C TYR A 83 13.31 4.29 0.60
N GLN A 84 14.19 5.22 1.02
CA GLN A 84 13.79 6.49 1.63
C GLN A 84 13.16 7.47 0.61
N ALA A 85 13.47 7.29 -0.67
CA ALA A 85 12.77 7.97 -1.78
C ALA A 85 11.41 7.33 -2.11
N GLY A 86 11.06 6.19 -1.49
CA GLY A 86 9.81 5.47 -1.73
C GLY A 86 9.72 4.82 -3.10
N LEU A 87 10.85 4.35 -3.66
CA LEU A 87 10.86 3.71 -4.99
C LEU A 87 10.39 2.26 -4.94
N TYR A 88 10.40 1.61 -3.77
CA TYR A 88 9.89 0.25 -3.59
C TYR A 88 9.40 0.01 -2.17
N TYR A 89 8.55 -0.99 -2.02
CA TYR A 89 8.02 -1.51 -0.76
C TYR A 89 8.57 -2.92 -0.51
N LEU A 90 9.03 -3.20 0.70
CA LEU A 90 9.50 -4.53 1.08
C LEU A 90 8.30 -5.39 1.46
N GLN A 91 8.06 -6.45 0.73
CA GLN A 91 6.90 -7.31 0.91
C GLN A 91 7.24 -8.76 0.56
N GLU A 92 6.65 -9.68 1.26
CA GLU A 92 6.73 -11.10 0.94
C GLU A 92 6.06 -11.37 -0.43
N PRO A 93 6.64 -12.21 -1.29
CA PRO A 93 6.18 -12.40 -2.66
C PRO A 93 4.71 -12.81 -2.82
N SER A 94 4.20 -13.77 -2.02
CA SER A 94 2.81 -14.18 -2.10
C SER A 94 1.85 -13.07 -1.64
N ALA A 95 2.25 -12.28 -0.64
CA ALA A 95 1.48 -11.14 -0.14
C ALA A 95 1.33 -9.98 -1.15
N MET A 96 2.14 -9.97 -2.23
CA MET A 96 1.98 -9.01 -3.34
C MET A 96 0.83 -9.42 -4.27
N THR A 97 0.49 -10.71 -4.33
CA THR A 97 -0.45 -11.28 -5.30
C THR A 97 -1.85 -10.63 -5.21
N PRO A 98 -2.48 -10.44 -4.03
CA PRO A 98 -3.81 -9.87 -3.96
C PRO A 98 -3.95 -8.55 -4.71
N ALA A 99 -3.09 -7.57 -4.41
CA ALA A 99 -3.17 -6.25 -5.04
C ALA A 99 -2.84 -6.27 -6.55
N SER A 100 -2.16 -7.31 -7.05
CA SER A 100 -1.85 -7.47 -8.47
C SER A 100 -2.99 -8.11 -9.28
N ARG A 101 -3.98 -8.70 -8.62
CA ARG A 101 -5.10 -9.41 -9.25
C ARG A 101 -6.40 -8.60 -9.33
N ILE A 102 -6.43 -7.41 -8.75
CA ILE A 102 -7.54 -6.47 -8.92
C ILE A 102 -7.11 -5.32 -9.86
N PRO A 103 -7.77 -5.13 -11.01
CA PRO A 103 -7.40 -4.07 -11.95
C PRO A 103 -7.85 -2.71 -11.40
N ILE A 104 -6.89 -1.93 -10.91
CA ILE A 104 -7.09 -0.56 -10.42
C ILE A 104 -6.61 0.41 -11.50
N GLU A 105 -7.45 1.37 -11.86
CA GLU A 105 -7.19 2.36 -12.90
C GLU A 105 -7.14 3.79 -12.32
N PRO A 106 -6.37 4.71 -12.95
CA PRO A 106 -6.42 6.11 -12.59
C PRO A 106 -7.86 6.66 -12.61
N GLY A 107 -8.27 7.29 -11.51
CA GLY A 107 -9.62 7.83 -11.33
C GLY A 107 -10.58 6.92 -10.55
N ASP A 108 -10.20 5.69 -10.22
CA ASP A 108 -11.00 4.82 -9.38
C ASP A 108 -11.08 5.34 -7.93
N ARG A 109 -12.21 5.02 -7.27
CA ARG A 109 -12.39 5.13 -5.82
C ARG A 109 -12.10 3.77 -5.21
N VAL A 110 -10.99 3.66 -4.50
CA VAL A 110 -10.50 2.39 -3.93
C VAL A 110 -10.62 2.40 -2.42
N LEU A 111 -11.12 1.32 -1.84
CA LEU A 111 -11.06 1.04 -0.40
C LEU A 111 -10.09 -0.11 -0.15
N ASP A 112 -9.14 0.08 0.77
CA ASP A 112 -8.44 -1.02 1.45
C ASP A 112 -8.95 -1.05 2.89
N LEU A 113 -9.80 -2.05 3.22
CA LEU A 113 -10.60 -2.04 4.45
C LEU A 113 -9.81 -2.43 5.69
N CYS A 114 -8.79 -3.28 5.55
CA CYS A 114 -7.90 -3.77 6.61
C CYS A 114 -6.44 -3.51 6.23
N ALA A 115 -6.11 -2.26 5.91
CA ALA A 115 -4.96 -1.86 5.10
C ALA A 115 -3.59 -2.01 5.75
N ALA A 116 -3.49 -1.96 7.09
CA ALA A 116 -2.18 -1.92 7.75
C ALA A 116 -1.41 -3.24 7.66
N PRO A 117 -0.09 -3.19 7.41
CA PRO A 117 0.79 -2.00 7.46
C PRO A 117 0.88 -1.18 6.17
N GLY A 118 0.16 -1.53 5.06
CA GLY A 118 0.10 -0.71 3.86
C GLY A 118 0.65 -1.37 2.58
N GLY A 119 0.97 -2.66 2.61
CA GLY A 119 1.50 -3.35 1.42
C GLY A 119 0.54 -3.33 0.23
N LYS A 120 -0.76 -3.59 0.45
CA LYS A 120 -1.79 -3.56 -0.58
C LYS A 120 -2.25 -2.13 -0.88
N ALA A 121 -2.42 -1.30 0.17
CA ALA A 121 -2.75 0.12 0.02
C ALA A 121 -1.73 0.91 -0.81
N THR A 122 -0.42 0.68 -0.61
CA THR A 122 0.63 1.33 -1.42
C THR A 122 0.64 0.84 -2.88
N ALA A 123 0.27 -0.42 -3.14
CA ALA A 123 0.08 -0.93 -4.49
C ALA A 123 -1.10 -0.22 -5.19
N ALA A 124 -2.25 -0.16 -4.51
CA ALA A 124 -3.45 0.51 -5.00
C ALA A 124 -3.18 2.01 -5.26
N GLY A 125 -2.54 2.69 -4.31
CA GLY A 125 -2.19 4.10 -4.44
C GLY A 125 -1.24 4.39 -5.61
N ALA A 126 -0.26 3.51 -5.85
CA ALA A 126 0.63 3.62 -7.01
C ALA A 126 -0.12 3.44 -8.34
N ALA A 127 -1.05 2.48 -8.42
CA ALA A 127 -1.87 2.24 -9.61
C ALA A 127 -2.79 3.43 -9.95
N LEU A 128 -3.28 4.15 -8.95
CA LEU A 128 -4.11 5.35 -9.14
C LEU A 128 -3.36 6.54 -9.76
N GLN A 129 -2.04 6.56 -9.78
CA GLN A 129 -1.23 7.62 -10.40
C GLN A 129 -1.60 9.05 -9.95
N GLY A 130 -2.03 9.22 -8.68
CA GLY A 130 -2.46 10.50 -8.12
C GLY A 130 -3.88 10.94 -8.51
N GLN A 131 -4.62 10.12 -9.25
CA GLN A 131 -6.01 10.36 -9.68
C GLN A 131 -6.98 9.48 -8.89
N GLY A 132 -8.25 9.91 -8.78
CA GLY A 132 -9.24 9.18 -7.98
C GLY A 132 -9.01 9.33 -6.47
N LEU A 133 -9.38 8.30 -5.70
CA LEU A 133 -9.32 8.31 -4.24
C LEU A 133 -8.92 6.93 -3.70
N LEU A 134 -7.94 6.88 -2.80
CA LEU A 134 -7.69 5.73 -1.93
C LEU A 134 -8.20 6.04 -0.51
N VAL A 135 -9.12 5.22 -0.02
CA VAL A 135 -9.44 5.17 1.42
C VAL A 135 -8.77 3.92 1.99
N ALA A 136 -7.81 4.12 2.90
CA ALA A 136 -7.11 3.04 3.57
C ALA A 136 -7.46 3.06 5.06
N ASN A 137 -8.02 1.96 5.57
CA ASN A 137 -8.54 1.87 6.93
C ASN A 137 -7.83 0.80 7.74
N ASP A 138 -7.65 1.06 9.02
CA ASP A 138 -7.37 0.02 10.02
C ASP A 138 -8.01 0.40 11.36
N ILE A 139 -8.63 -0.56 12.02
CA ILE A 139 -9.31 -0.34 13.32
C ILE A 139 -8.30 -0.05 14.44
N SER A 140 -7.08 -0.55 14.33
CA SER A 140 -6.02 -0.31 15.31
C SER A 140 -5.31 1.02 15.04
N THR A 141 -5.38 1.96 16.00
CA THR A 141 -4.74 3.27 15.87
C THR A 141 -3.22 3.18 15.69
N SER A 142 -2.54 2.23 16.34
CA SER A 142 -1.09 2.05 16.19
C SER A 142 -0.74 1.54 14.78
N ARG A 143 -1.51 0.57 14.26
CA ARG A 143 -1.34 0.04 12.91
C ARG A 143 -1.68 1.09 11.84
N ALA A 144 -2.75 1.88 12.04
CA ALA A 144 -3.13 2.96 11.13
C ALA A 144 -2.06 4.07 11.04
N ARG A 145 -1.30 4.33 12.12
CA ARG A 145 -0.14 5.24 12.08
C ARG A 145 1.01 4.68 11.23
N ALA A 146 1.29 3.37 11.32
CA ALA A 146 2.29 2.71 10.47
C ALA A 146 1.85 2.73 9.00
N LEU A 147 0.56 2.47 8.73
CA LEU A 147 -0.05 2.58 7.41
C LEU A 147 0.14 3.99 6.82
N LEU A 148 -0.19 5.03 7.57
CA LEU A 148 0.01 6.43 7.15
C LEU A 148 1.47 6.69 6.78
N ARG A 149 2.41 6.26 7.62
CA ARG A 149 3.84 6.41 7.38
C ARG A 149 4.28 5.79 6.06
N ASN A 150 3.80 4.59 5.75
CA ASN A 150 4.14 3.88 4.52
C ASN A 150 3.51 4.53 3.28
N LEU A 151 2.29 5.02 3.37
CA LEU A 151 1.63 5.76 2.29
C LEU A 151 2.33 7.11 2.00
N GLU A 152 2.75 7.82 3.05
CA GLU A 152 3.54 9.05 2.92
C GLU A 152 4.92 8.78 2.31
N LEU A 153 5.61 7.70 2.73
CA LEU A 153 6.90 7.29 2.15
C LEU A 153 6.77 6.98 0.66
N PHE A 154 5.68 6.34 0.28
CA PHE A 154 5.38 6.02 -1.12
C PHE A 154 4.98 7.25 -1.95
N GLY A 155 4.69 8.39 -1.28
CA GLY A 155 4.30 9.64 -1.93
C GLY A 155 2.91 9.58 -2.55
N ILE A 156 1.96 8.87 -1.94
CA ILE A 156 0.58 8.78 -2.42
C ILE A 156 -0.20 10.04 -2.03
N PRO A 157 -0.61 10.91 -3.00
CA PRO A 157 -1.19 12.21 -2.68
C PRO A 157 -2.70 12.17 -2.46
N ASN A 158 -3.39 11.20 -3.04
CA ASN A 158 -4.86 11.12 -3.13
C ASN A 158 -5.43 10.10 -2.13
N VAL A 159 -4.94 10.15 -0.87
CA VAL A 159 -5.28 9.16 0.15
C VAL A 159 -6.01 9.77 1.34
N PHE A 160 -7.00 9.03 1.86
CA PHE A 160 -7.57 9.21 3.17
C PHE A 160 -7.21 8.00 4.04
N VAL A 161 -6.56 8.25 5.17
CA VAL A 161 -6.26 7.20 6.15
C VAL A 161 -7.28 7.29 7.28
N ALA A 162 -8.17 6.34 7.34
CA ALA A 162 -9.21 6.23 8.36
C ALA A 162 -8.77 5.32 9.52
N ASN A 163 -9.33 5.57 10.70
CA ASN A 163 -9.19 4.69 11.86
C ASN A 163 -10.59 4.46 12.43
N GLU A 164 -11.35 3.61 11.75
CA GLU A 164 -12.77 3.38 12.02
C GLU A 164 -13.15 1.92 11.95
N THR A 165 -14.30 1.62 12.56
CA THR A 165 -14.92 0.31 12.40
C THR A 165 -15.53 0.16 11.01
N PRO A 166 -15.51 -1.03 10.40
CA PRO A 166 -16.17 -1.30 9.11
C PRO A 166 -17.65 -0.90 9.10
N THR A 167 -18.37 -1.12 10.18
CA THR A 167 -19.80 -0.72 10.33
C THR A 167 -20.01 0.79 10.15
N LYS A 168 -19.10 1.64 10.64
CA LYS A 168 -19.19 3.09 10.42
C LYS A 168 -18.88 3.46 8.97
N LEU A 169 -17.88 2.79 8.37
CA LEU A 169 -17.53 3.00 6.98
C LEU A 169 -18.69 2.62 6.04
N THR A 170 -19.36 1.48 6.29
CA THR A 170 -20.53 1.04 5.51
C THR A 170 -21.64 2.10 5.52
N LYS A 171 -21.90 2.73 6.67
CA LYS A 171 -22.89 3.81 6.78
C LYS A 171 -22.48 5.08 6.03
N ALA A 172 -21.19 5.36 5.95
CA ALA A 172 -20.66 6.58 5.33
C ALA A 172 -20.47 6.43 3.82
N PHE A 173 -20.24 5.22 3.32
CA PHE A 173 -19.85 4.94 1.94
C PHE A 173 -20.74 3.88 1.25
N PRO A 174 -22.08 3.94 1.32
CA PRO A 174 -22.93 2.97 0.63
C PRO A 174 -22.72 3.06 -0.88
N GLU A 175 -22.42 1.92 -1.53
CA GLU A 175 -22.22 1.80 -2.98
C GLU A 175 -21.26 2.86 -3.59
N PHE A 176 -20.21 3.18 -2.87
CA PHE A 176 -19.32 4.31 -3.20
C PHE A 176 -18.07 3.89 -3.98
N PHE A 177 -17.47 2.75 -3.67
CA PHE A 177 -16.15 2.36 -4.19
C PHE A 177 -16.24 1.59 -5.52
N ASP A 178 -15.35 1.92 -6.44
CA ASP A 178 -15.12 1.19 -7.70
C ASP A 178 -14.43 -0.15 -7.44
N LYS A 179 -13.47 -0.13 -6.50
CA LYS A 179 -12.65 -1.28 -6.14
C LYS A 179 -12.54 -1.37 -4.63
N ILE A 180 -12.60 -2.60 -4.11
CA ILE A 180 -12.37 -2.87 -2.69
C ILE A 180 -11.32 -3.97 -2.55
N ILE A 181 -10.34 -3.75 -1.67
CA ILE A 181 -9.41 -4.77 -1.20
C ILE A 181 -9.80 -5.09 0.23
N LEU A 182 -10.14 -6.34 0.49
CA LEU A 182 -10.39 -6.89 1.81
C LEU A 182 -9.35 -7.98 2.08
N ASP A 183 -8.17 -7.56 2.56
CA ASP A 183 -7.19 -8.48 3.15
C ASP A 183 -7.58 -8.71 4.59
N ALA A 184 -8.38 -9.76 4.78
CA ALA A 184 -9.10 -9.96 6.04
C ALA A 184 -8.16 -10.40 7.18
N PRO A 185 -8.44 -9.97 8.44
CA PRO A 185 -7.78 -10.57 9.58
C PRO A 185 -8.05 -12.08 9.60
N CYS A 186 -7.00 -12.90 9.67
CA CYS A 186 -7.08 -14.35 9.53
C CYS A 186 -6.13 -15.07 10.49
N SER A 187 -6.22 -16.38 10.57
CA SER A 187 -5.38 -17.21 11.45
C SER A 187 -3.90 -17.24 11.07
N GLY A 188 -3.55 -16.79 9.86
CA GLY A 188 -2.17 -16.57 9.44
C GLY A 188 -1.36 -17.83 9.17
N GLU A 189 -1.99 -18.96 8.88
CA GLU A 189 -1.33 -20.27 8.70
C GLU A 189 -0.28 -20.26 7.60
N GLY A 190 -0.52 -19.51 6.53
CA GLY A 190 0.44 -19.32 5.46
C GLY A 190 1.68 -18.54 5.86
N MET A 191 1.69 -17.92 7.04
CA MET A 191 2.80 -17.09 7.54
C MET A 191 3.60 -17.79 8.65
N PHE A 192 3.27 -19.02 9.04
CA PHE A 192 3.92 -19.75 10.15
C PHE A 192 5.43 -19.87 9.99
N ARG A 193 5.91 -20.07 8.76
CA ARG A 193 7.34 -20.11 8.46
C ARG A 193 8.03 -18.77 8.71
N LYS A 194 7.33 -17.66 8.45
CA LYS A 194 7.85 -16.29 8.60
C LYS A 194 7.72 -15.79 10.04
N GLU A 195 6.61 -16.10 10.70
CA GLU A 195 6.25 -15.58 12.03
C GLU A 195 5.90 -16.73 12.99
N GLU A 196 6.92 -17.29 13.64
CA GLU A 196 6.77 -18.43 14.55
C GLU A 196 5.77 -18.18 15.70
N ALA A 197 5.59 -16.92 16.11
CA ALA A 197 4.60 -16.56 17.13
C ALA A 197 3.17 -16.93 16.69
N LEU A 198 2.85 -16.76 15.40
CA LEU A 198 1.54 -17.17 14.87
C LEU A 198 1.29 -18.68 15.01
N ALA A 199 2.31 -19.50 14.71
CA ALA A 199 2.21 -20.93 14.84
C ALA A 199 2.03 -21.39 16.29
N LYS A 200 2.66 -20.69 17.25
CA LYS A 200 2.53 -20.96 18.70
C LYS A 200 1.15 -20.61 19.24
N ASP A 201 0.59 -19.52 18.76
CA ASP A 201 -0.68 -18.95 19.25
C ASP A 201 -1.90 -19.48 18.48
N TRP A 202 -1.69 -20.31 17.46
CA TRP A 202 -2.76 -20.82 16.61
C TRP A 202 -3.53 -21.94 17.30
N THR A 203 -4.87 -21.90 17.21
CA THR A 203 -5.78 -22.98 17.58
C THR A 203 -6.92 -23.08 16.56
N PRO A 204 -7.59 -24.26 16.45
CA PRO A 204 -8.78 -24.39 15.61
C PRO A 204 -9.89 -23.41 15.96
N GLU A 205 -10.11 -23.14 17.26
CA GLU A 205 -11.15 -22.23 17.75
C GLU A 205 -10.87 -20.80 17.27
N LYS A 206 -9.62 -20.34 17.31
CA LYS A 206 -9.22 -19.02 16.82
C LYS A 206 -9.47 -18.85 15.32
N SER A 207 -9.22 -19.90 14.51
CA SER A 207 -9.54 -19.89 13.08
C SER A 207 -11.06 -19.76 12.86
N MET A 208 -11.87 -20.48 13.65
CA MET A 208 -13.34 -20.38 13.56
C MET A 208 -13.86 -18.99 13.99
N GLU A 209 -13.33 -18.43 15.08
CA GLU A 209 -13.70 -17.06 15.51
C GLU A 209 -13.39 -16.04 14.42
N LEU A 210 -12.23 -16.14 13.76
CA LEU A 210 -11.83 -15.24 12.67
C LEU A 210 -12.72 -15.43 11.44
N SER A 211 -13.15 -16.66 11.13
CA SER A 211 -14.07 -16.91 10.02
C SER A 211 -15.42 -16.21 10.21
N GLU A 212 -15.96 -16.14 11.44
CA GLU A 212 -17.20 -15.40 11.71
C GLU A 212 -17.02 -13.87 11.51
N ILE A 213 -15.87 -13.32 11.94
CA ILE A 213 -15.52 -11.91 11.68
C ILE A 213 -15.42 -11.65 10.17
N GLN A 214 -14.80 -12.55 9.42
CA GLN A 214 -14.63 -12.41 7.97
C GLN A 214 -15.96 -12.46 7.23
N LYS A 215 -16.91 -13.30 7.66
CA LYS A 215 -18.26 -13.37 7.11
C LYS A 215 -19.02 -12.04 7.26
N GLU A 216 -18.85 -11.37 8.41
CA GLU A 216 -19.43 -10.03 8.61
C GLU A 216 -18.71 -8.98 7.74
N LEU A 217 -17.37 -8.98 7.72
CA LEU A 217 -16.57 -8.02 6.96
C LEU A 217 -16.84 -8.07 5.46
N ILE A 218 -16.98 -9.26 4.88
CA ILE A 218 -17.16 -9.42 3.44
C ILE A 218 -18.55 -8.90 3.00
N LEU A 219 -19.58 -9.05 3.82
CA LEU A 219 -20.89 -8.46 3.56
C LEU A 219 -20.86 -6.94 3.65
N GLN A 220 -20.20 -6.39 4.68
CA GLN A 220 -20.04 -4.94 4.84
C GLN A 220 -19.24 -4.33 3.67
N ALA A 221 -18.22 -5.03 3.18
CA ALA A 221 -17.45 -4.60 2.01
C ALA A 221 -18.33 -4.60 0.75
N ALA A 222 -19.17 -5.62 0.55
CA ALA A 222 -20.11 -5.69 -0.58
C ALA A 222 -21.16 -4.55 -0.57
N ASP A 223 -21.57 -4.07 0.61
CA ASP A 223 -22.48 -2.91 0.75
C ASP A 223 -21.81 -1.59 0.31
N MET A 224 -20.49 -1.48 0.48
CA MET A 224 -19.74 -0.30 0.07
C MET A 224 -19.31 -0.33 -1.41
N LEU A 225 -19.36 -1.49 -2.05
CA LEU A 225 -19.03 -1.67 -3.45
C LEU A 225 -20.17 -1.17 -4.33
N ARG A 226 -19.89 -0.32 -5.32
CA ARG A 226 -20.89 0.14 -6.28
C ARG A 226 -21.27 -0.97 -7.27
N PRO A 227 -22.46 -0.91 -7.91
CA PRO A 227 -22.78 -1.79 -9.02
C PRO A 227 -21.71 -1.72 -10.13
N GLY A 228 -21.30 -2.86 -10.68
CA GLY A 228 -20.22 -2.99 -11.66
C GLY A 228 -18.81 -2.93 -11.08
N GLY A 229 -18.65 -2.65 -9.77
CA GLY A 229 -17.37 -2.63 -9.07
C GLY A 229 -16.78 -4.02 -8.86
N LEU A 230 -15.49 -4.05 -8.46
CA LEU A 230 -14.76 -5.27 -8.15
C LEU A 230 -14.27 -5.26 -6.69
N MET A 231 -14.40 -6.41 -6.03
CA MET A 231 -13.90 -6.63 -4.68
C MET A 231 -12.95 -7.83 -4.67
N LEU A 232 -11.74 -7.63 -4.19
CA LEU A 232 -10.81 -8.70 -3.90
C LEU A 232 -10.85 -9.03 -2.41
N TYR A 233 -11.18 -10.27 -2.10
CA TYR A 233 -11.02 -10.89 -0.79
C TYR A 233 -9.74 -11.69 -0.76
N SER A 234 -8.93 -11.56 0.31
CA SER A 234 -7.74 -12.36 0.52
C SER A 234 -7.50 -12.66 1.98
N THR A 235 -6.83 -13.80 2.21
CA THR A 235 -6.32 -14.23 3.51
C THR A 235 -4.90 -14.78 3.34
N CYS A 236 -4.13 -14.85 4.43
CA CYS A 236 -2.88 -15.58 4.47
C CYS A 236 -3.05 -16.87 5.28
N THR A 237 -4.14 -17.61 5.09
CA THR A 237 -4.41 -18.90 5.73
C THR A 237 -4.67 -20.00 4.69
N PHE A 238 -4.75 -21.24 5.14
CA PHE A 238 -5.15 -22.40 4.34
C PHE A 238 -6.51 -22.97 4.79
N ALA A 239 -7.13 -22.38 5.82
CA ALA A 239 -8.34 -22.90 6.43
C ALA A 239 -9.56 -22.72 5.53
N PRO A 240 -10.26 -23.77 5.07
CA PRO A 240 -11.47 -23.64 4.26
C PRO A 240 -12.57 -22.79 4.90
N ALA A 241 -12.65 -22.78 6.24
CA ALA A 241 -13.61 -21.94 6.97
C ALA A 241 -13.40 -20.45 6.74
N GLU A 242 -12.14 -20.03 6.60
CA GLU A 242 -11.74 -18.65 6.36
C GLU A 242 -11.66 -18.30 4.86
N ASP A 243 -11.65 -19.29 4.00
CA ASP A 243 -11.45 -19.20 2.55
C ASP A 243 -12.76 -19.50 1.79
N GLU A 244 -12.93 -20.71 1.23
CA GLU A 244 -14.08 -21.08 0.39
C GLU A 244 -15.41 -20.95 1.12
N GLN A 245 -15.49 -21.22 2.42
CA GLN A 245 -16.75 -21.09 3.17
C GLN A 245 -17.14 -19.63 3.36
N THR A 246 -16.18 -18.72 3.55
CA THR A 246 -16.43 -17.28 3.59
C THR A 246 -16.89 -16.75 2.23
N VAL A 247 -16.27 -17.22 1.14
CA VAL A 247 -16.69 -16.92 -0.24
C VAL A 247 -18.10 -17.43 -0.48
N SER A 248 -18.42 -18.68 -0.10
CA SER A 248 -19.74 -19.28 -0.21
C SER A 248 -20.79 -18.47 0.55
N HIS A 249 -20.47 -18.05 1.78
CA HIS A 249 -21.34 -17.22 2.61
C HIS A 249 -21.72 -15.90 1.91
N LEU A 250 -20.75 -15.22 1.26
CA LEU A 250 -21.09 -14.01 0.49
C LEU A 250 -22.05 -14.32 -0.65
N LEU A 251 -21.75 -15.33 -1.46
CA LEU A 251 -22.57 -15.66 -2.64
C LEU A 251 -24.00 -16.08 -2.28
N GLU A 252 -24.19 -16.75 -1.14
CA GLU A 252 -25.51 -17.16 -0.61
C GLU A 252 -26.32 -15.95 -0.11
N ASN A 253 -25.67 -14.97 0.51
CA ASN A 253 -26.34 -13.81 1.11
C ASN A 253 -26.45 -12.61 0.18
N ARG A 254 -25.69 -12.58 -0.92
CA ARG A 254 -25.61 -11.48 -1.87
C ARG A 254 -25.73 -11.99 -3.31
N PRO A 255 -26.96 -12.20 -3.82
CA PRO A 255 -27.19 -12.66 -5.18
C PRO A 255 -26.79 -11.65 -6.26
N ASP A 256 -26.53 -10.41 -5.87
CA ASP A 256 -25.95 -9.35 -6.70
C ASP A 256 -24.42 -9.46 -6.85
N MET A 257 -23.76 -10.40 -6.16
CA MET A 257 -22.33 -10.67 -6.28
C MET A 257 -22.09 -11.95 -7.09
N GLU A 258 -20.99 -11.96 -7.83
CA GLU A 258 -20.52 -13.13 -8.58
C GLU A 258 -18.99 -13.22 -8.55
N LEU A 259 -18.43 -14.43 -8.66
CA LEU A 259 -16.98 -14.60 -8.80
C LEU A 259 -16.52 -14.23 -10.20
N ALA A 260 -15.45 -13.43 -10.28
CA ALA A 260 -14.80 -13.02 -11.51
C ALA A 260 -13.49 -13.79 -11.69
N GLU A 261 -13.07 -13.97 -12.95
CA GLU A 261 -11.80 -14.57 -13.30
C GLU A 261 -10.63 -13.65 -12.89
N MET A 262 -9.52 -14.25 -12.50
CA MET A 262 -8.24 -13.57 -12.24
C MET A 262 -7.17 -14.08 -13.22
N GLU A 263 -6.16 -13.25 -13.48
CA GLU A 263 -4.98 -13.69 -14.24
C GLU A 263 -4.30 -14.85 -13.50
N ASP A 264 -4.23 -16.00 -14.16
CA ASP A 264 -3.69 -17.25 -13.61
C ASP A 264 -2.15 -17.31 -13.73
N TYR A 265 -1.55 -18.28 -13.05
CA TYR A 265 -0.14 -18.62 -13.13
C TYR A 265 0.03 -20.12 -12.82
N GLU A 266 0.92 -20.81 -13.56
CA GLU A 266 1.08 -22.28 -13.48
C GLU A 266 1.36 -22.83 -12.07
N GLY A 267 1.93 -22.01 -11.17
CA GLY A 267 2.17 -22.38 -9.76
C GLY A 267 0.98 -22.17 -8.83
N PHE A 268 -0.11 -21.55 -9.29
CA PHE A 268 -1.31 -21.40 -8.49
C PHE A 268 -2.09 -22.70 -8.41
N SER A 269 -2.76 -22.91 -7.28
CA SER A 269 -3.84 -23.88 -7.12
C SER A 269 -5.17 -23.15 -7.14
N HIS A 270 -6.24 -23.86 -7.50
CA HIS A 270 -7.58 -23.29 -7.53
C HIS A 270 -8.35 -23.59 -6.26
N GLY A 271 -9.43 -22.83 -6.02
CA GLY A 271 -10.38 -23.14 -4.96
C GLY A 271 -11.04 -24.49 -5.17
N VAL A 272 -11.42 -25.13 -4.11
CA VAL A 272 -12.01 -26.49 -4.12
C VAL A 272 -13.49 -26.38 -3.73
N PRO A 273 -14.42 -26.68 -4.65
CA PRO A 273 -15.86 -26.58 -4.38
C PRO A 273 -16.31 -27.33 -3.12
N GLU A 274 -15.75 -28.49 -2.87
CA GLU A 274 -16.09 -29.36 -1.73
C GLU A 274 -15.63 -28.80 -0.38
N TRP A 275 -14.69 -27.86 -0.38
CA TRP A 275 -14.25 -27.14 0.84
C TRP A 275 -15.17 -25.99 1.21
N GLY A 276 -16.02 -25.55 0.28
CA GLY A 276 -17.11 -24.59 0.47
C GLY A 276 -18.47 -25.29 0.57
N ASN A 277 -19.41 -24.79 -0.21
CA ASN A 277 -20.79 -25.31 -0.30
C ASN A 277 -21.06 -26.17 -1.55
N GLY A 278 -20.03 -26.60 -2.26
CA GLY A 278 -20.13 -27.37 -3.50
C GLY A 278 -20.40 -26.52 -4.76
N ASN A 279 -20.37 -25.18 -4.66
CA ASN A 279 -20.54 -24.31 -5.82
C ASN A 279 -19.34 -24.43 -6.77
N PRO A 280 -19.53 -24.88 -8.03
CA PRO A 280 -18.43 -25.06 -8.98
C PRO A 280 -17.68 -23.78 -9.32
N GLU A 281 -18.30 -22.60 -9.16
CA GLU A 281 -17.65 -21.31 -9.39
C GLU A 281 -16.48 -21.03 -8.43
N LEU A 282 -16.40 -21.74 -7.29
CA LEU A 282 -15.29 -21.64 -6.33
C LEU A 282 -13.93 -21.99 -6.96
N ILE A 283 -13.90 -22.71 -8.07
CA ILE A 283 -12.67 -22.98 -8.83
C ILE A 283 -11.98 -21.71 -9.34
N LYS A 284 -12.71 -20.59 -9.44
CA LYS A 284 -12.16 -19.27 -9.81
C LYS A 284 -11.30 -18.65 -8.70
N CYS A 285 -11.41 -19.14 -7.46
CA CYS A 285 -10.53 -18.73 -6.37
C CYS A 285 -9.11 -19.26 -6.61
N ILE A 286 -8.13 -18.53 -6.10
CA ILE A 286 -6.72 -18.90 -6.18
C ILE A 286 -6.21 -19.26 -4.79
N ARG A 287 -5.45 -20.36 -4.70
CA ARG A 287 -4.68 -20.77 -3.53
C ARG A 287 -3.20 -20.77 -3.86
N ILE A 288 -2.40 -20.17 -3.01
CA ILE A 288 -0.94 -20.17 -3.11
C ILE A 288 -0.39 -21.04 -1.99
N PHE A 289 0.37 -22.09 -2.37
CA PHE A 289 1.01 -22.97 -1.44
C PHE A 289 2.54 -22.90 -1.54
N PRO A 290 3.27 -22.89 -0.40
CA PRO A 290 4.73 -22.70 -0.39
C PRO A 290 5.52 -23.86 -1.04
N HIS A 291 4.93 -25.01 -1.24
CA HIS A 291 5.58 -26.13 -1.95
C HIS A 291 5.45 -26.05 -3.48
N LYS A 292 4.58 -25.18 -3.99
CA LYS A 292 4.41 -24.94 -5.44
C LYS A 292 5.03 -23.60 -5.89
N MET A 293 5.21 -22.67 -4.96
CA MET A 293 5.62 -21.30 -5.27
C MET A 293 6.74 -20.83 -4.33
N ASN A 294 7.60 -19.95 -4.85
CA ASN A 294 8.61 -19.29 -4.04
C ASN A 294 7.99 -18.14 -3.22
N GLY A 295 7.25 -18.48 -2.19
CA GLY A 295 6.55 -17.55 -1.32
C GLY A 295 5.93 -18.27 -0.12
N GLU A 296 5.15 -17.53 0.64
CA GLU A 296 4.34 -18.04 1.74
C GLU A 296 2.94 -18.46 1.23
N GLY A 297 1.94 -18.64 2.11
CA GLY A 297 0.60 -19.04 1.73
C GLY A 297 -0.37 -17.89 1.59
N HIS A 298 -1.25 -17.94 0.58
CA HIS A 298 -2.36 -17.00 0.40
C HIS A 298 -3.57 -17.63 -0.26
N PHE A 299 -4.74 -17.06 0.01
CA PHE A 299 -5.99 -17.32 -0.69
C PHE A 299 -6.55 -16.03 -1.30
N LEU A 300 -7.15 -16.09 -2.48
CA LEU A 300 -7.72 -14.97 -3.19
C LEU A 300 -9.06 -15.33 -3.84
N ALA A 301 -10.02 -14.43 -3.75
CA ALA A 301 -11.28 -14.48 -4.49
C ALA A 301 -11.61 -13.08 -5.04
N LEU A 302 -11.82 -12.95 -6.33
CA LEU A 302 -12.24 -11.71 -6.98
C LEU A 302 -13.73 -11.77 -7.26
N PHE A 303 -14.45 -10.75 -6.80
CA PHE A 303 -15.89 -10.63 -7.00
C PHE A 303 -16.21 -9.43 -7.88
N ARG A 304 -17.31 -9.55 -8.62
CA ARG A 304 -17.97 -8.46 -9.34
C ARG A 304 -19.36 -8.24 -8.76
N LYS A 305 -19.73 -6.99 -8.49
CA LYS A 305 -21.13 -6.64 -8.19
C LYS A 305 -21.87 -6.39 -9.49
N LYS A 306 -22.99 -7.09 -9.70
CA LYS A 306 -23.82 -6.97 -10.90
C LYS A 306 -24.40 -5.56 -11.05
N GLY A 307 -24.71 -5.14 -12.27
CA GLY A 307 -25.26 -3.83 -12.57
C GLY A 307 -24.23 -2.84 -13.09
N GLN A 308 -24.68 -1.61 -13.31
CA GLN A 308 -23.85 -0.49 -13.77
C GLN A 308 -24.14 0.73 -12.90
N ALA A 309 -23.08 1.37 -12.39
CA ALA A 309 -23.21 2.64 -11.70
C ALA A 309 -22.96 3.81 -12.66
N ILE A 310 -23.72 4.87 -12.48
CA ILE A 310 -23.41 6.17 -13.12
C ILE A 310 -22.22 6.77 -12.35
N LYS A 311 -21.16 7.07 -13.07
CA LYS A 311 -19.98 7.75 -12.49
C LYS A 311 -20.35 9.21 -12.22
N GLU A 312 -20.73 9.53 -11.00
CA GLU A 312 -20.89 10.93 -10.57
C GLU A 312 -19.50 11.54 -10.39
N SER A 313 -19.21 12.59 -11.16
CA SER A 313 -18.01 13.39 -11.01
C SER A 313 -18.30 14.62 -10.16
N SER A 314 -18.15 14.53 -8.86
CA SER A 314 -18.11 15.72 -8.00
C SER A 314 -16.66 16.02 -7.64
N ARG A 315 -16.25 17.30 -7.77
CA ARG A 315 -14.92 17.79 -7.36
C ARG A 315 -15.02 18.55 -6.06
N PRO A 316 -14.02 18.48 -5.18
CA PRO A 316 -13.99 19.34 -4.01
C PRO A 316 -13.85 20.81 -4.46
N HIS A 317 -14.65 21.67 -3.85
CA HIS A 317 -14.52 23.10 -3.98
C HIS A 317 -14.09 23.66 -2.63
N THR A 318 -12.83 24.01 -2.50
CA THR A 318 -12.33 24.70 -1.32
C THR A 318 -12.40 26.20 -1.54
N LYS A 319 -12.73 26.96 -0.47
CA LYS A 319 -12.71 28.43 -0.55
C LYS A 319 -11.27 28.91 -0.48
N PRO A 320 -10.85 29.84 -1.39
CA PRO A 320 -9.52 30.45 -1.33
C PRO A 320 -9.28 31.16 -0.01
N ASP A 321 -8.15 30.85 0.65
CA ASP A 321 -7.68 31.60 1.81
C ASP A 321 -6.72 32.69 1.37
N LYS A 322 -7.16 33.97 1.49
CA LYS A 322 -6.43 35.14 1.00
C LYS A 322 -5.07 35.33 1.68
N ASN A 323 -4.85 34.81 2.88
CA ASN A 323 -3.60 34.96 3.62
C ASN A 323 -2.66 33.75 3.40
N ALA A 324 -3.21 32.54 3.30
CA ALA A 324 -2.45 31.30 3.16
C ALA A 324 -1.97 31.05 1.74
N PHE A 325 -2.83 31.28 0.74
CA PHE A 325 -2.51 30.96 -0.66
C PHE A 325 -1.27 31.69 -1.18
N PRO A 326 -1.06 32.99 -0.93
CA PRO A 326 0.16 33.66 -1.38
C PRO A 326 1.45 33.10 -0.76
N LEU A 327 1.40 32.56 0.47
CA LEU A 327 2.56 31.94 1.11
C LEU A 327 2.90 30.60 0.47
N ILE A 328 1.88 29.80 0.13
CA ILE A 328 2.03 28.52 -0.56
C ILE A 328 2.53 28.76 -1.98
N GLU A 329 1.90 29.69 -2.71
CA GLU A 329 2.26 30.06 -4.08
C GLU A 329 3.71 30.57 -4.17
N GLY A 330 4.11 31.42 -3.22
CA GLY A 330 5.49 31.88 -3.11
C GLY A 330 6.50 30.74 -2.96
N PHE A 331 6.16 29.72 -2.17
CA PHE A 331 6.99 28.52 -2.04
C PHE A 331 6.98 27.67 -3.31
N LEU A 332 5.82 27.41 -3.92
CA LEU A 332 5.71 26.64 -5.16
C LEU A 332 6.51 27.28 -6.30
N ASN A 333 6.42 28.61 -6.42
CA ASN A 333 7.19 29.38 -7.40
C ASN A 333 8.70 29.34 -7.08
N GLU A 334 9.10 29.41 -5.79
CA GLU A 334 10.51 29.32 -5.37
C GLU A 334 11.15 27.99 -5.80
N ILE A 335 10.41 26.88 -5.72
CA ILE A 335 10.93 25.58 -6.14
C ILE A 335 10.60 25.24 -7.60
N GLY A 336 9.88 26.09 -8.32
CA GLY A 336 9.48 25.85 -9.71
C GLY A 336 8.48 24.71 -9.90
N LEU A 337 7.62 24.43 -8.91
CA LEU A 337 6.63 23.34 -8.97
C LEU A 337 5.35 23.81 -9.68
N LYS A 338 5.08 23.26 -10.87
CA LYS A 338 3.87 23.52 -11.67
C LYS A 338 2.89 22.36 -11.70
N THR A 339 3.43 21.16 -11.55
CA THR A 339 2.66 19.90 -11.52
C THR A 339 2.91 19.17 -10.20
N LEU A 340 1.96 18.34 -9.81
CA LEU A 340 2.09 17.45 -8.66
C LEU A 340 1.57 16.06 -9.06
N CYS A 341 2.43 15.06 -8.99
CA CYS A 341 2.14 13.69 -9.44
C CYS A 341 1.67 13.62 -10.90
N GLY A 342 2.30 14.41 -11.78
CA GLY A 342 2.01 14.44 -13.21
C GLY A 342 0.74 15.20 -13.59
N GLN A 343 0.09 15.91 -12.65
CA GLN A 343 -1.10 16.72 -12.90
C GLN A 343 -0.83 18.21 -12.58
N PRO A 344 -1.41 19.16 -13.33
CA PRO A 344 -1.35 20.58 -12.96
C PRO A 344 -1.81 20.81 -11.52
N PHE A 345 -1.11 21.68 -10.79
CA PHE A 345 -1.49 21.99 -9.41
C PHE A 345 -2.84 22.72 -9.38
N ASP A 346 -3.81 22.12 -8.70
CA ASP A 346 -5.20 22.60 -8.65
C ASP A 346 -5.49 23.29 -7.31
N TRP A 347 -5.61 24.60 -7.32
CA TRP A 347 -5.85 25.41 -6.13
C TRP A 347 -7.21 25.13 -5.47
N GLU A 348 -8.21 24.66 -6.21
CA GLU A 348 -9.52 24.30 -5.65
C GLU A 348 -9.45 23.09 -4.72
N ARG A 349 -8.35 22.34 -4.76
CA ARG A 349 -8.07 21.19 -3.90
C ARG A 349 -7.28 21.56 -2.64
N VAL A 350 -6.82 22.81 -2.49
CA VAL A 350 -6.05 23.26 -1.32
C VAL A 350 -6.99 23.62 -0.17
N GLU A 351 -6.89 22.89 0.93
CA GLU A 351 -7.67 23.13 2.15
C GLU A 351 -6.76 23.55 3.30
N ILE A 352 -7.17 24.63 4.00
CA ILE A 352 -6.47 25.12 5.19
C ILE A 352 -7.22 24.69 6.44
N ARG A 353 -6.52 24.03 7.37
CA ARG A 353 -7.03 23.62 8.67
C ARG A 353 -6.12 24.13 9.78
N GLY A 354 -6.53 25.20 10.45
CA GLY A 354 -5.68 25.90 11.42
C GLY A 354 -4.44 26.48 10.72
N ASP A 355 -3.28 26.02 11.14
CA ASP A 355 -1.97 26.41 10.57
C ASP A 355 -1.41 25.40 9.55
N LYS A 356 -2.22 24.49 9.04
CA LYS A 356 -1.81 23.42 8.14
C LYS A 356 -2.52 23.48 6.80
N ALA A 357 -1.76 23.24 5.72
CA ALA A 357 -2.27 23.14 4.37
C ALA A 357 -2.31 21.68 3.89
N TYR A 358 -3.41 21.32 3.24
CA TYR A 358 -3.63 19.99 2.66
C TYR A 358 -4.06 20.09 1.21
N TYR A 359 -3.69 19.10 0.40
CA TYR A 359 -4.14 18.94 -0.98
C TYR A 359 -5.09 17.74 -1.05
N LEU A 360 -6.35 18.02 -1.34
CA LEU A 360 -7.41 17.01 -1.30
C LEU A 360 -7.40 16.13 -2.56
N PRO A 361 -7.84 14.86 -2.48
CA PRO A 361 -8.17 14.05 -3.65
C PRO A 361 -9.21 14.73 -4.54
N PRO A 362 -9.25 14.46 -5.87
CA PRO A 362 -10.21 15.07 -6.79
C PRO A 362 -11.62 14.44 -6.70
N VAL A 363 -12.06 14.09 -5.50
CA VAL A 363 -13.35 13.45 -5.23
C VAL A 363 -14.02 14.15 -4.06
N ALA A 364 -15.22 14.68 -4.27
CA ALA A 364 -16.04 15.23 -3.19
C ALA A 364 -16.99 14.16 -2.65
N HIS A 365 -17.10 14.09 -1.33
CA HIS A 365 -18.05 13.26 -0.62
C HIS A 365 -18.32 13.84 0.76
N ASN A 366 -19.43 13.44 1.39
CA ASN A 366 -19.71 13.81 2.77
C ASN A 366 -18.99 12.86 3.74
N PHE A 367 -17.84 13.27 4.21
CA PHE A 367 -17.01 12.49 5.15
C PHE A 367 -17.36 12.73 6.63
N ARG A 368 -18.51 13.32 6.94
CA ARG A 368 -18.90 13.60 8.33
C ARG A 368 -19.05 12.33 9.15
N GLY A 369 -18.56 12.35 10.39
CA GLY A 369 -18.65 11.23 11.32
C GLY A 369 -17.54 10.19 11.19
N ILE A 370 -16.64 10.33 10.21
CA ILE A 370 -15.46 9.47 10.05
C ILE A 370 -14.24 10.11 10.68
N THR A 371 -13.50 9.33 11.45
CA THR A 371 -12.22 9.71 12.03
C THR A 371 -11.09 9.45 11.05
N PHE A 372 -10.46 10.50 10.56
CA PHE A 372 -9.29 10.39 9.70
C PHE A 372 -8.01 10.75 10.47
N LEU A 373 -6.98 9.93 10.34
CA LEU A 373 -5.61 10.32 10.71
C LEU A 373 -5.02 11.28 9.67
N ARG A 374 -5.43 11.10 8.42
CA ARG A 374 -5.05 11.94 7.29
C ARG A 374 -6.16 11.92 6.23
N ASN A 375 -6.47 13.09 5.69
CA ASN A 375 -7.34 13.22 4.53
C ASN A 375 -6.70 14.19 3.53
N GLY A 376 -6.12 13.61 2.48
CA GLY A 376 -5.33 14.28 1.47
C GLY A 376 -3.84 14.39 1.82
N LEU A 377 -3.05 14.92 0.90
CA LEU A 377 -1.63 15.16 1.06
C LEU A 377 -1.39 16.35 1.99
N TYR A 378 -0.61 16.16 3.03
CA TYR A 378 -0.15 17.25 3.85
C TYR A 378 0.92 18.06 3.11
N LEU A 379 0.59 19.31 2.76
CA LEU A 379 1.51 20.21 2.03
C LEU A 379 2.55 20.80 2.96
N GLY A 380 2.14 21.25 4.16
CA GLY A 380 3.06 21.87 5.13
C GLY A 380 2.37 22.79 6.11
N ASP A 381 3.19 23.50 6.90
CA ASP A 381 2.76 24.43 7.92
C ASP A 381 2.77 25.88 7.43
N LEU A 382 1.71 26.62 7.77
CA LEU A 382 1.63 28.07 7.63
C LEU A 382 2.21 28.71 8.89
N LYS A 383 3.28 29.50 8.74
CA LYS A 383 3.86 30.33 9.79
C LYS A 383 3.54 31.81 9.49
N LYS A 384 3.75 32.69 10.44
CA LYS A 384 3.36 34.12 10.37
C LYS A 384 3.61 34.77 8.99
N ASN A 385 4.76 34.53 8.37
CA ASN A 385 5.17 35.15 7.10
C ASN A 385 5.85 34.17 6.15
N ARG A 386 5.63 32.87 6.27
CA ARG A 386 6.25 31.86 5.42
C ARG A 386 5.48 30.55 5.43
N PHE A 387 5.65 29.79 4.38
CA PHE A 387 5.25 28.39 4.30
C PHE A 387 6.45 27.48 4.62
N GLU A 388 6.24 26.43 5.42
CA GLU A 388 7.23 25.39 5.68
C GLU A 388 6.72 24.08 5.09
N PRO A 389 7.34 23.57 4.00
CA PRO A 389 6.88 22.36 3.31
C PRO A 389 7.08 21.11 4.18
N SER A 390 6.20 20.15 3.98
CA SER A 390 6.22 18.89 4.69
C SER A 390 7.08 17.82 3.99
N GLN A 391 7.48 16.80 4.72
CA GLN A 391 8.12 15.61 4.15
C GLN A 391 7.20 14.84 3.18
N PRO A 392 5.90 14.61 3.50
CA PRO A 392 4.96 14.02 2.54
C PRO A 392 4.89 14.75 1.19
N LEU A 393 4.94 16.09 1.19
CA LEU A 393 4.99 16.85 -0.06
C LEU A 393 6.27 16.56 -0.86
N ALA A 394 7.45 16.55 -0.20
CA ALA A 394 8.70 16.21 -0.87
C ALA A 394 8.63 14.85 -1.57
N LEU A 395 8.07 13.85 -0.88
CA LEU A 395 7.97 12.49 -1.40
C LEU A 395 6.86 12.31 -2.46
N ALA A 396 5.87 13.19 -2.49
CA ALA A 396 4.82 13.17 -3.52
C ALA A 396 5.27 13.82 -4.84
N ILE A 397 6.28 14.69 -4.81
CA ILE A 397 6.86 15.29 -6.02
C ILE A 397 7.61 14.20 -6.79
N ARG A 398 7.32 14.07 -8.09
CA ARG A 398 8.02 13.13 -8.98
C ARG A 398 9.35 13.73 -9.45
N LYS A 399 10.21 12.89 -9.99
CA LYS A 399 11.41 13.32 -10.72
C LYS A 399 11.00 14.34 -11.79
N ASP A 400 11.77 15.40 -11.90
CA ASP A 400 11.61 16.48 -12.91
C ASP A 400 10.36 17.38 -12.74
N GLU A 401 9.58 17.28 -11.66
CA GLU A 401 8.46 18.19 -11.39
C GLU A 401 8.89 19.51 -10.71
N ALA A 402 10.06 19.55 -10.07
CA ALA A 402 10.60 20.75 -9.41
C ALA A 402 11.88 21.20 -10.11
N GLU A 403 12.09 22.54 -10.16
CA GLU A 403 13.28 23.15 -10.77
C GLU A 403 14.40 23.36 -9.73
N ALA A 404 14.08 23.71 -8.49
CA ALA A 404 15.05 23.93 -7.42
C ALA A 404 15.47 22.62 -6.77
N VAL A 405 16.36 21.88 -7.45
CA VAL A 405 16.82 20.55 -7.07
C VAL A 405 18.31 20.56 -6.74
N ILE A 406 18.71 19.77 -5.73
CA ILE A 406 20.08 19.32 -5.49
C ILE A 406 20.04 17.80 -5.64
N SER A 407 20.66 17.27 -6.71
CA SER A 407 20.70 15.83 -6.99
C SER A 407 22.09 15.30 -6.73
N LEU A 408 22.21 14.41 -5.75
CA LEU A 408 23.47 13.72 -5.43
C LEU A 408 23.33 12.24 -5.82
N SER A 409 24.47 11.58 -6.07
CA SER A 409 24.45 10.12 -6.23
C SER A 409 23.94 9.46 -4.97
N ALA A 410 23.15 8.38 -5.10
CA ALA A 410 22.72 7.59 -3.94
C ALA A 410 23.91 7.00 -3.15
N SER A 411 25.08 6.85 -3.76
CA SER A 411 26.32 6.44 -3.10
C SER A 411 27.08 7.57 -2.39
N ASP A 412 26.66 8.84 -2.57
CA ASP A 412 27.28 9.98 -1.90
C ASP A 412 27.00 9.92 -0.38
N GLU A 413 28.03 10.00 0.45
CA GLU A 413 27.90 9.92 1.91
C GLU A 413 27.00 11.05 2.47
N ARG A 414 26.90 12.20 1.79
CA ARG A 414 26.03 13.31 2.16
C ARG A 414 24.55 12.92 2.18
N ILE A 415 24.11 11.96 1.36
CA ILE A 415 22.75 11.40 1.41
C ILE A 415 22.51 10.75 2.78
N THR A 416 23.41 9.88 3.24
CA THR A 416 23.31 9.26 4.56
C THR A 416 23.32 10.29 5.69
N ARG A 417 24.19 11.30 5.60
CA ARG A 417 24.27 12.39 6.57
C ARG A 417 22.97 13.20 6.60
N TYR A 418 22.37 13.49 5.44
CA TYR A 418 21.08 14.14 5.37
C TYR A 418 19.96 13.31 6.06
N LEU A 419 19.90 12.02 5.80
CA LEU A 419 18.91 11.12 6.42
C LEU A 419 19.08 11.02 7.94
N LYS A 420 20.28 11.28 8.47
CA LYS A 420 20.54 11.42 9.92
C LYS A 420 20.19 12.81 10.48
N GLY A 421 19.84 13.77 9.63
CA GLY A 421 19.43 15.12 10.03
C GLY A 421 20.59 16.13 10.08
N GLU A 422 21.76 15.81 9.51
CA GLU A 422 22.90 16.70 9.44
C GLU A 422 22.75 17.76 8.34
N THR A 423 23.41 18.90 8.51
CA THR A 423 23.57 19.91 7.45
C THR A 423 24.62 19.46 6.45
N LEU A 424 24.48 19.90 5.20
CA LEU A 424 25.38 19.54 4.11
C LEU A 424 26.06 20.76 3.52
N ASN A 425 27.33 20.62 3.09
CA ASN A 425 27.98 21.57 2.20
C ASN A 425 27.62 21.20 0.75
N ILE A 426 27.20 22.19 -0.01
CA ILE A 426 26.75 22.07 -1.40
C ILE A 426 27.62 23.00 -2.25
N GLU A 427 28.23 22.46 -3.28
CA GLU A 427 29.00 23.26 -4.22
C GLU A 427 28.04 24.09 -5.10
N PRO A 428 28.47 25.29 -5.55
CA PRO A 428 27.62 26.21 -6.32
C PRO A 428 27.00 25.58 -7.57
N GLU A 429 27.69 24.67 -8.23
CA GLU A 429 27.27 23.95 -9.45
C GLU A 429 26.27 22.80 -9.18
N GLU A 430 26.16 22.34 -7.94
CA GLU A 430 25.24 21.27 -7.55
C GLU A 430 23.81 21.78 -7.28
N ALA A 431 23.64 23.09 -7.11
CA ALA A 431 22.34 23.67 -6.76
C ALA A 431 21.79 24.52 -7.91
N ALA A 432 20.51 24.31 -8.26
CA ALA A 432 19.82 25.12 -9.27
C ALA A 432 19.77 26.63 -8.92
N HIS A 433 19.69 26.96 -7.62
CA HIS A 433 19.64 28.31 -7.10
C HIS A 433 20.66 28.52 -5.96
N LYS A 434 21.23 29.71 -5.85
CA LYS A 434 22.26 30.05 -4.83
C LYS A 434 21.72 30.07 -3.39
N LYS A 435 20.41 30.13 -3.19
CA LYS A 435 19.75 30.19 -1.87
C LYS A 435 18.30 29.76 -1.96
N GLY A 436 17.69 29.45 -0.82
CA GLY A 436 16.25 29.16 -0.71
C GLY A 436 15.94 27.69 -0.56
N TRP A 437 14.67 27.33 -0.75
CA TRP A 437 14.23 25.96 -0.66
C TRP A 437 14.72 25.12 -1.84
N HIS A 438 15.22 23.93 -1.53
CA HIS A 438 15.63 22.94 -2.53
C HIS A 438 15.08 21.58 -2.14
N LEU A 439 14.73 20.81 -3.16
CA LEU A 439 14.42 19.39 -3.06
C LEU A 439 15.75 18.63 -3.15
N LEU A 440 16.11 17.90 -2.10
CA LEU A 440 17.26 16.99 -2.15
C LEU A 440 16.82 15.66 -2.74
N CYS A 441 17.58 15.21 -3.73
CA CYS A 441 17.30 13.97 -4.48
C CYS A 441 18.50 13.03 -4.42
N ALA A 442 18.20 11.71 -4.44
CA ALA A 442 19.16 10.66 -4.74
C ALA A 442 18.96 10.23 -6.20
N ASP A 443 19.94 10.47 -7.07
CA ASP A 443 19.86 10.22 -8.53
C ASP A 443 18.58 10.78 -9.19
N GLY A 444 18.17 11.99 -8.76
CA GLY A 444 16.97 12.68 -9.22
C GLY A 444 15.68 12.29 -8.49
N TYR A 445 15.68 11.29 -7.61
CA TYR A 445 14.49 10.91 -6.84
C TYR A 445 14.42 11.64 -5.49
N PRO A 446 13.34 12.38 -5.22
CA PRO A 446 13.21 13.19 -4.02
C PRO A 446 13.27 12.37 -2.72
N ILE A 447 14.08 12.84 -1.77
CA ILE A 447 14.16 12.26 -0.42
C ILE A 447 13.76 13.25 0.68
N GLY A 448 13.70 14.56 0.39
CA GLY A 448 13.23 15.57 1.32
C GLY A 448 13.62 16.99 0.94
N PHE A 449 13.26 17.96 1.79
CA PHE A 449 13.58 19.36 1.59
C PHE A 449 14.78 19.83 2.42
N GLY A 450 15.53 20.80 1.88
CA GLY A 450 16.51 21.58 2.62
C GLY A 450 16.42 23.07 2.25
N LYS A 451 16.98 23.93 3.10
CA LYS A 451 17.07 25.37 2.80
C LYS A 451 18.53 25.78 2.66
N LEU A 452 18.91 26.12 1.44
CA LEU A 452 20.29 26.52 1.11
C LEU A 452 20.54 27.96 1.53
N VAL A 453 21.62 28.16 2.29
CA VAL A 453 22.09 29.48 2.74
C VAL A 453 23.64 29.45 2.76
N ASN A 454 24.29 30.29 1.95
CA ASN A 454 25.76 30.37 1.87
C ASN A 454 26.41 28.97 1.68
N GLN A 455 25.97 28.21 0.68
CA GLN A 455 26.46 26.85 0.36
C GLN A 455 26.21 25.81 1.45
N ILE A 456 25.47 26.15 2.50
CA ILE A 456 25.09 25.20 3.55
C ILE A 456 23.60 24.85 3.40
N LEU A 457 23.28 23.60 3.10
CA LEU A 457 21.92 23.10 3.07
C LEU A 457 21.47 22.78 4.51
N LYS A 458 20.63 23.65 5.06
CA LYS A 458 19.98 23.44 6.36
C LYS A 458 18.97 22.32 6.23
N ASN A 459 19.23 21.22 6.92
CA ASN A 459 18.43 20.00 6.88
C ASN A 459 17.01 20.25 7.41
N LYS A 460 16.00 19.75 6.68
CA LYS A 460 14.58 19.81 7.05
C LYS A 460 13.94 18.42 7.16
N TYR A 461 14.77 17.36 7.15
CA TYR A 461 14.31 15.99 7.32
C TYR A 461 13.76 15.79 8.73
N PRO A 462 12.51 15.34 8.91
CA PRO A 462 11.87 15.28 10.22
C PRO A 462 12.57 14.30 11.17
N ALA A 463 12.68 14.65 12.45
CA ALA A 463 13.35 13.81 13.44
C ALA A 463 12.78 12.39 13.51
N GLY A 464 11.44 12.24 13.43
CA GLY A 464 10.78 10.92 13.41
C GLY A 464 10.96 10.11 12.12
N TRP A 465 11.70 10.64 11.12
CA TRP A 465 12.01 9.96 9.85
C TRP A 465 13.49 9.55 9.75
N ARG A 466 14.34 10.01 10.64
CA ARG A 466 15.80 9.76 10.62
C ARG A 466 16.13 8.29 10.78
N VAL A 467 17.19 7.85 10.09
CA VAL A 467 17.68 6.47 10.05
C VAL A 467 19.00 6.32 10.81
#